data_2bf79c7c5d357f7f3361ca66ba1f7b34
#
_entry.id   2bf79c7c5d357f7f3361ca66ba1f7b34
#
_cell.length_a   1.000
_cell.length_b   1.000
_cell.length_c   1.000
_cell.angle_alpha   90.00
_cell.angle_beta   90.00
_cell.angle_gamma   90.00
#
_symmetry.space_group_name_H-M   'P 1'
#
loop_
_entity.id
_entity.type
_entity.pdbx_description
1 polymer ?
#
loop_
_entity_poly.entity_id
_entity_poly.type
_entity_poly.pdbx_seq_one_letter_code
_entity_poly.pdbx_strand_id
1 'polypeptide(L)'
;MLWFNDQAEEAANLYTNIFNDSKILNKTSRPDGGVFTVEFELLGAKYTALNGGDMFTFTEAFSIFILCNDQSEVDKYWDALIANGGTPGRCGWLKDKFGLSWQIIPKQLGESLGNSDPAKAAAAMNVMMGMSKIIVSELEAAVK
;
A
#
# COMPACT_ATOMS: atom_id res chain seq x y z
N MET A 1 -3.86 -9.17 11.08
CA MET A 1 -3.40 -10.44 10.43
C MET A 1 -3.79 -10.42 8.98
N LEU A 2 -2.90 -10.84 8.09
CA LEU A 2 -3.12 -10.94 6.65
C LEU A 2 -3.21 -12.42 6.28
N TRP A 3 -4.31 -12.82 5.67
CA TRP A 3 -4.55 -14.21 5.28
C TRP A 3 -4.10 -14.45 3.84
N PHE A 4 -3.14 -15.38 3.66
CA PHE A 4 -2.66 -15.81 2.35
C PHE A 4 -3.01 -17.29 2.14
N ASN A 5 -3.12 -17.70 0.89
CA ASN A 5 -3.24 -19.12 0.56
C ASN A 5 -1.97 -19.86 1.00
N ASP A 6 -0.81 -19.51 0.43
CA ASP A 6 0.48 -20.13 0.73
C ASP A 6 1.69 -19.16 0.55
N GLN A 7 1.44 -17.86 0.37
CA GLN A 7 2.47 -16.89 0.00
C GLN A 7 2.86 -15.95 1.14
N ALA A 8 2.57 -16.27 2.40
CA ALA A 8 2.82 -15.38 3.54
C ALA A 8 4.30 -14.96 3.64
N GLU A 9 5.23 -15.89 3.44
CA GLU A 9 6.67 -15.60 3.51
C GLU A 9 7.13 -14.74 2.32
N GLU A 10 6.68 -15.06 1.12
CA GLU A 10 6.98 -14.29 -0.09
C GLU A 10 6.48 -12.84 0.06
N ALA A 11 5.24 -12.68 0.53
CA ALA A 11 4.63 -11.37 0.75
C ALA A 11 5.38 -10.56 1.82
N ALA A 12 5.67 -11.15 2.98
CA ALA A 12 6.40 -10.47 4.05
C ALA A 12 7.81 -10.06 3.60
N ASN A 13 8.51 -10.89 2.85
CA ASN A 13 9.82 -10.55 2.29
C ASN A 13 9.72 -9.42 1.26
N LEU A 14 8.71 -9.44 0.38
CA LEU A 14 8.49 -8.37 -0.59
C LEU A 14 8.28 -7.04 0.14
N TYR A 15 7.37 -6.99 1.10
CA TYR A 15 7.04 -5.76 1.80
C TYR A 15 8.21 -5.22 2.61
N THR A 16 8.93 -6.06 3.35
CA THR A 16 10.08 -5.62 4.14
C THR A 16 11.27 -5.18 3.29
N ASN A 17 11.34 -5.60 2.03
CA ASN A 17 12.35 -5.12 1.07
C ASN A 17 11.96 -3.79 0.38
N ILE A 18 10.66 -3.52 0.24
CA ILE A 18 10.17 -2.29 -0.39
C ILE A 18 10.26 -1.10 0.57
N PHE A 19 9.79 -1.28 1.80
CA PHE A 19 9.69 -0.20 2.78
C PHE A 19 10.92 -0.14 3.68
N ASN A 20 11.45 1.07 3.87
CA ASN A 20 12.48 1.34 4.87
C ASN A 20 11.92 1.09 6.28
N ASP A 21 12.80 0.91 7.27
CA ASP A 21 12.41 0.63 8.67
C ASP A 21 11.40 -0.53 8.80
N SER A 22 11.65 -1.58 8.03
CA SER A 22 10.80 -2.76 7.95
C SER A 22 11.64 -4.01 8.09
N LYS A 23 11.11 -5.04 8.76
CA LYS A 23 11.87 -6.27 9.02
C LYS A 23 10.95 -7.45 9.34
N ILE A 24 11.45 -8.66 9.06
CA ILE A 24 10.87 -9.90 9.58
C ILE A 24 11.22 -10.00 11.08
N LEU A 25 10.23 -10.31 11.91
CA LEU A 25 10.39 -10.46 13.35
C LEU A 25 10.48 -11.92 13.76
N ASN A 26 9.60 -12.77 13.23
CA ASN A 26 9.51 -14.18 13.60
C ASN A 26 8.83 -15.01 12.51
N LYS A 27 9.10 -16.32 12.50
CA LYS A 27 8.40 -17.30 11.64
C LYS A 27 8.02 -18.51 12.48
N THR A 28 6.83 -19.07 12.23
CA THR A 28 6.41 -20.35 12.77
C THR A 28 6.19 -21.35 11.64
N SER A 29 6.36 -22.63 11.95
CA SER A 29 6.20 -23.71 10.96
C SER A 29 4.99 -24.58 11.25
N ARG A 30 4.43 -25.17 10.20
CA ARG A 30 3.46 -26.25 10.30
C ARG A 30 4.17 -27.58 10.64
N PRO A 31 3.44 -28.59 11.12
CA PRO A 31 4.02 -29.92 11.37
C PRO A 31 4.68 -30.57 10.15
N ASP A 32 4.25 -30.21 8.93
CA ASP A 32 4.83 -30.67 7.66
C ASP A 32 6.14 -29.94 7.27
N GLY A 33 6.60 -28.99 8.08
CA GLY A 33 7.80 -28.18 7.85
C GLY A 33 7.56 -26.91 7.02
N GLY A 34 6.37 -26.71 6.47
CA GLY A 34 6.01 -25.48 5.76
C GLY A 34 5.84 -24.28 6.70
N VAL A 35 6.00 -23.07 6.17
CA VAL A 35 5.75 -21.84 6.96
C VAL A 35 4.27 -21.72 7.29
N PHE A 36 3.95 -21.46 8.57
CA PHE A 36 2.59 -21.22 9.03
C PHE A 36 2.30 -19.73 9.16
N THR A 37 3.09 -19.01 9.96
CA THR A 37 2.96 -17.56 10.11
C THR A 37 4.30 -16.87 9.94
N VAL A 38 4.24 -15.61 9.49
CA VAL A 38 5.39 -14.69 9.46
C VAL A 38 4.97 -13.40 10.14
N GLU A 39 5.64 -13.06 11.23
CA GLU A 39 5.50 -11.77 11.89
C GLU A 39 6.50 -10.79 11.31
N PHE A 40 6.05 -9.60 10.96
CA PHE A 40 6.90 -8.57 10.38
C PHE A 40 6.44 -7.17 10.80
N GLU A 41 7.34 -6.22 10.66
CA GLU A 41 7.10 -4.81 10.92
C GLU A 41 7.28 -4.01 9.63
N LEU A 42 6.32 -3.12 9.35
CA LEU A 42 6.40 -2.13 8.28
C LEU A 42 6.23 -0.75 8.89
N LEU A 43 7.23 0.12 8.74
CA LEU A 43 7.16 1.51 9.18
C LEU A 43 6.65 1.66 10.63
N GLY A 44 7.09 0.77 11.53
CA GLY A 44 6.71 0.75 12.95
C GLY A 44 5.40 0.03 13.27
N ALA A 45 4.61 -0.41 12.28
CA ALA A 45 3.39 -1.19 12.49
C ALA A 45 3.67 -2.69 12.36
N LYS A 46 3.15 -3.49 13.29
CA LYS A 46 3.32 -4.94 13.29
C LYS A 46 2.19 -5.65 12.57
N TYR A 47 2.56 -6.63 11.77
CA TYR A 47 1.66 -7.49 11.00
C TYR A 47 2.00 -8.95 11.22
N THR A 48 1.01 -9.82 11.07
CA THR A 48 1.18 -11.26 10.96
C THR A 48 0.60 -11.72 9.65
N ALA A 49 1.42 -12.34 8.80
CA ALA A 49 0.98 -13.03 7.60
C ALA A 49 0.77 -14.50 7.93
N LEU A 50 -0.38 -15.06 7.57
CA LEU A 50 -0.80 -16.43 7.82
C LEU A 50 -0.98 -17.18 6.50
N ASN A 51 -0.40 -18.36 6.38
CA ASN A 51 -0.74 -19.32 5.34
C ASN A 51 -1.93 -20.18 5.80
N GLY A 52 -3.14 -19.69 5.54
CA GLY A 52 -4.40 -20.28 6.00
C GLY A 52 -5.14 -21.08 4.94
N GLY A 53 -4.62 -21.16 3.72
CA GLY A 53 -5.30 -21.82 2.58
C GLY A 53 -6.18 -20.85 1.79
N ASP A 54 -6.94 -21.38 0.86
CA ASP A 54 -7.71 -20.64 -0.15
C ASP A 54 -9.15 -20.26 0.26
N MET A 55 -9.48 -20.45 1.55
CA MET A 55 -10.84 -20.18 2.05
C MET A 55 -11.22 -18.71 1.96
N PHE A 56 -10.27 -17.79 2.17
CA PHE A 56 -10.49 -16.35 2.15
C PHE A 56 -9.54 -15.67 1.18
N THR A 57 -10.03 -14.58 0.57
CA THR A 57 -9.25 -13.71 -0.32
C THR A 57 -9.33 -12.27 0.16
N PHE A 58 -8.32 -11.47 -0.19
CA PHE A 58 -8.35 -10.04 0.09
C PHE A 58 -9.45 -9.34 -0.70
N THR A 59 -10.03 -8.31 -0.09
CA THR A 59 -10.97 -7.40 -0.73
C THR A 59 -10.56 -5.95 -0.45
N GLU A 60 -11.12 -5.02 -1.21
CA GLU A 60 -10.89 -3.58 -1.04
C GLU A 60 -11.52 -3.01 0.24
N ALA A 61 -12.24 -3.82 1.01
CA ALA A 61 -12.74 -3.43 2.34
C ALA A 61 -11.61 -3.20 3.37
N PHE A 62 -10.41 -3.70 3.07
CA PHE A 62 -9.18 -3.46 3.83
C PHE A 62 -8.07 -3.00 2.89
N SER A 63 -7.30 -2.02 3.32
CA SER A 63 -6.08 -1.58 2.63
C SER A 63 -5.02 -1.15 3.63
N ILE A 64 -3.76 -1.29 3.25
CA ILE A 64 -2.66 -0.69 4.01
C ILE A 64 -2.42 0.71 3.44
N PHE A 65 -2.54 1.72 4.30
CA PHE A 65 -2.34 3.12 3.94
C PHE A 65 -0.89 3.53 4.22
N ILE A 66 -0.21 4.01 3.18
CA ILE A 66 1.17 4.51 3.26
C ILE A 66 1.18 6.01 2.97
N LEU A 67 1.58 6.79 3.96
CA LEU A 67 1.81 8.22 3.80
C LEU A 67 3.24 8.45 3.29
N CYS A 68 3.36 9.04 2.10
CA CYS A 68 4.62 9.35 1.46
C CYS A 68 5.00 10.83 1.66
N ASN A 69 6.30 11.10 1.81
CA ASN A 69 6.80 12.47 1.99
C ASN A 69 6.75 13.29 0.70
N ASP A 70 6.96 12.64 -0.44
CA ASP A 70 7.08 13.30 -1.74
C ASP A 70 6.75 12.34 -2.90
N GLN A 71 6.84 12.85 -4.14
CA GLN A 71 6.60 12.07 -5.35
C GLN A 71 7.59 10.91 -5.51
N SER A 72 8.83 11.08 -5.09
CA SER A 72 9.86 10.04 -5.22
C SER A 72 9.51 8.78 -4.41
N GLU A 73 8.99 8.97 -3.18
CA GLU A 73 8.48 7.85 -2.36
C GLU A 73 7.24 7.23 -2.98
N VAL A 74 6.30 8.05 -3.49
CA VAL A 74 5.11 7.55 -4.19
C VAL A 74 5.53 6.66 -5.36
N ASP A 75 6.43 7.12 -6.22
CA ASP A 75 6.88 6.38 -7.38
C ASP A 75 7.57 5.07 -6.99
N LYS A 76 8.48 5.13 -6.02
CA LYS A 76 9.20 3.95 -5.51
C LYS A 76 8.24 2.86 -5.03
N TYR A 77 7.30 3.22 -4.14
CA TYR A 77 6.41 2.24 -3.52
C TYR A 77 5.35 1.75 -4.51
N TRP A 78 4.79 2.66 -5.32
CA TRP A 78 3.82 2.32 -6.35
C TRP A 78 4.39 1.32 -7.36
N ASP A 79 5.54 1.64 -7.95
CA ASP A 79 6.14 0.81 -8.99
C ASP A 79 6.56 -0.57 -8.45
N ALA A 80 7.08 -0.62 -7.22
CA ALA A 80 7.46 -1.88 -6.59
C ALA A 80 6.25 -2.78 -6.25
N LEU A 81 5.14 -2.19 -5.81
CA LEU A 81 3.95 -2.94 -5.41
C LEU A 81 3.12 -3.45 -6.61
N ILE A 82 3.06 -2.70 -7.72
CA ILE A 82 2.37 -3.17 -8.93
C ILE A 82 3.22 -4.13 -9.78
N ALA A 83 4.52 -4.24 -9.52
CA ALA A 83 5.40 -5.12 -10.26
C ALA A 83 4.94 -6.59 -10.17
N ASN A 84 5.24 -7.36 -11.22
CA ASN A 84 5.04 -8.82 -11.25
C ASN A 84 3.58 -9.28 -11.05
N GLY A 85 2.62 -8.50 -11.49
CA GLY A 85 1.20 -8.89 -11.48
C GLY A 85 0.30 -8.07 -10.58
N GLY A 86 0.80 -6.99 -9.98
CA GLY A 86 -0.03 -5.99 -9.31
C GLY A 86 -0.87 -5.19 -10.31
N THR A 87 -1.91 -4.53 -9.81
CA THR A 87 -2.88 -3.80 -10.64
C THR A 87 -3.08 -2.39 -10.09
N PRO A 88 -2.85 -1.34 -10.91
CA PRO A 88 -3.17 0.03 -10.51
C PRO A 88 -4.67 0.20 -10.34
N GLY A 89 -5.05 0.92 -9.29
CA GLY A 89 -6.43 1.37 -9.05
C GLY A 89 -6.58 2.86 -9.34
N ARG A 90 -7.50 3.52 -8.66
CA ARG A 90 -7.76 4.96 -8.77
C ARG A 90 -7.40 5.69 -7.48
N CYS A 91 -7.13 7.00 -7.58
CA CYS A 91 -6.95 7.89 -6.43
C CYS A 91 -5.87 7.40 -5.43
N GLY A 92 -4.76 6.86 -5.93
CA GLY A 92 -3.67 6.35 -5.11
C GLY A 92 -3.85 4.92 -4.60
N TRP A 93 -4.93 4.23 -4.97
CA TRP A 93 -5.13 2.83 -4.65
C TRP A 93 -4.46 1.91 -5.68
N LEU A 94 -3.98 0.77 -5.21
CA LEU A 94 -3.49 -0.33 -6.04
C LEU A 94 -3.75 -1.67 -5.35
N LYS A 95 -3.67 -2.75 -6.10
CA LYS A 95 -3.52 -4.12 -5.58
C LYS A 95 -2.13 -4.64 -5.91
N ASP A 96 -1.49 -5.29 -4.96
CA ASP A 96 -0.25 -6.01 -5.24
C ASP A 96 -0.51 -7.34 -5.92
N LYS A 97 0.57 -8.06 -6.25
CA LYS A 97 0.48 -9.37 -6.92
C LYS A 97 -0.26 -10.44 -6.10
N PHE A 98 -0.45 -10.25 -4.80
CA PHE A 98 -1.20 -11.16 -3.92
C PHE A 98 -2.68 -10.75 -3.78
N GLY A 99 -3.09 -9.63 -4.36
CA GLY A 99 -4.44 -9.08 -4.27
C GLY A 99 -4.68 -8.20 -3.05
N LEU A 100 -3.67 -7.94 -2.21
CA LEU A 100 -3.78 -7.01 -1.10
C LEU A 100 -3.85 -5.57 -1.62
N SER A 101 -4.81 -4.81 -1.10
CA SER A 101 -5.00 -3.40 -1.47
C SER A 101 -4.10 -2.49 -0.65
N TRP A 102 -3.56 -1.50 -1.33
CA TRP A 102 -2.70 -0.45 -0.77
C TRP A 102 -3.21 0.92 -1.20
N GLN A 103 -2.98 1.92 -0.34
CA GLN A 103 -3.13 3.33 -0.67
C GLN A 103 -1.75 3.98 -0.54
N ILE A 104 -1.22 4.51 -1.65
CA ILE A 104 0.09 5.18 -1.70
C ILE A 104 -0.17 6.67 -1.86
N ILE A 105 -0.12 7.40 -0.76
CA ILE A 105 -0.66 8.75 -0.66
C ILE A 105 0.43 9.73 -0.23
N PRO A 106 0.76 10.74 -1.05
CA PRO A 106 1.66 11.80 -0.63
C PRO A 106 0.96 12.75 0.34
N LYS A 107 1.69 13.30 1.31
CA LYS A 107 1.17 14.29 2.28
C LYS A 107 0.54 15.51 1.59
N GLN A 108 1.05 15.90 0.43
CA GLN A 108 0.53 17.01 -0.37
C GLN A 108 -0.93 16.81 -0.82
N LEU A 109 -1.40 15.55 -0.91
CA LEU A 109 -2.82 15.30 -1.18
C LEU A 109 -3.69 15.82 -0.03
N GLY A 110 -3.35 15.46 1.21
CA GLY A 110 -4.08 15.94 2.39
C GLY A 110 -4.01 17.46 2.53
N GLU A 111 -2.87 18.05 2.26
CA GLU A 111 -2.66 19.50 2.27
C GLU A 111 -3.53 20.20 1.22
N SER A 112 -3.61 19.65 0.00
CA SER A 112 -4.41 20.22 -1.10
C SER A 112 -5.92 20.10 -0.84
N LEU A 113 -6.37 18.93 -0.37
CA LEU A 113 -7.78 18.70 -0.02
C LEU A 113 -8.23 19.48 1.21
N GLY A 114 -7.31 19.75 2.15
CA GLY A 114 -7.53 20.56 3.34
C GLY A 114 -7.31 22.05 3.14
N ASN A 115 -7.21 22.52 1.89
CA ASN A 115 -7.01 23.95 1.60
C ASN A 115 -8.13 24.80 2.20
N SER A 116 -7.78 25.91 2.83
CA SER A 116 -8.73 26.85 3.45
C SER A 116 -9.66 27.54 2.44
N ASP A 117 -9.27 27.62 1.17
CA ASP A 117 -10.13 28.05 0.07
C ASP A 117 -10.92 26.85 -0.47
N PRO A 118 -12.26 26.81 -0.29
CA PRO A 118 -13.08 25.69 -0.75
C PRO A 118 -13.01 25.44 -2.26
N ALA A 119 -12.79 26.50 -3.07
CA ALA A 119 -12.68 26.36 -4.52
C ALA A 119 -11.40 25.59 -4.90
N LYS A 120 -10.29 25.89 -4.22
CA LYS A 120 -9.01 25.18 -4.40
C LYS A 120 -9.09 23.73 -3.89
N ALA A 121 -9.70 23.50 -2.74
CA ALA A 121 -9.93 22.14 -2.24
C ALA A 121 -10.78 21.31 -3.22
N ALA A 122 -11.83 21.90 -3.78
CA ALA A 122 -12.67 21.25 -4.79
C ALA A 122 -11.89 20.97 -6.10
N ALA A 123 -11.03 21.91 -6.53
CA ALA A 123 -10.18 21.70 -7.70
C ALA A 123 -9.20 20.55 -7.50
N ALA A 124 -8.56 20.45 -6.33
CA ALA A 124 -7.69 19.33 -5.97
C ALA A 124 -8.44 17.99 -5.97
N MET A 125 -9.63 17.96 -5.41
CA MET A 125 -10.49 16.76 -5.41
C MET A 125 -10.82 16.31 -6.85
N ASN A 126 -11.21 17.24 -7.71
CA ASN A 126 -11.54 16.92 -9.10
C ASN A 126 -10.32 16.35 -9.86
N VAL A 127 -9.14 16.92 -9.66
CA VAL A 127 -7.90 16.44 -10.27
C VAL A 127 -7.56 15.05 -9.74
N MET A 128 -7.60 14.83 -8.41
CA MET A 128 -7.36 13.53 -7.80
C MET A 128 -8.29 12.43 -8.34
N MET A 129 -9.58 12.76 -8.53
CA MET A 129 -10.57 11.77 -9.04
C MET A 129 -10.23 11.26 -10.45
N GLY A 130 -9.43 11.98 -11.22
CA GLY A 130 -8.93 11.56 -12.52
C GLY A 130 -7.66 10.71 -12.47
N MET A 131 -6.96 10.69 -11.31
CA MET A 131 -5.67 10.02 -11.19
C MET A 131 -5.79 8.53 -10.88
N SER A 132 -4.78 7.77 -11.28
CA SER A 132 -4.46 6.44 -10.76
C SER A 132 -3.37 6.59 -9.67
N LYS A 133 -2.11 6.66 -10.07
CA LYS A 133 -1.02 7.13 -9.18
C LYS A 133 -1.22 8.61 -8.90
N ILE A 134 -1.03 9.03 -7.66
CA ILE A 134 -1.11 10.46 -7.30
C ILE A 134 0.11 11.19 -7.83
N ILE A 135 -0.11 12.30 -8.53
CA ILE A 135 0.92 13.18 -9.09
C ILE A 135 0.89 14.51 -8.35
N VAL A 136 1.90 14.73 -7.52
CA VAL A 136 2.00 15.90 -6.63
C VAL A 136 1.95 17.23 -7.41
N SER A 137 2.68 17.31 -8.53
CA SER A 137 2.72 18.54 -9.33
C SER A 137 1.37 18.95 -9.91
N GLU A 138 0.49 17.97 -10.23
CA GLU A 138 -0.85 18.26 -10.71
C GLU A 138 -1.77 18.74 -9.58
N LEU A 139 -1.63 18.19 -8.36
CA LEU A 139 -2.34 18.68 -7.18
C LEU A 139 -1.94 20.12 -6.84
N GLU A 140 -0.63 20.37 -6.81
CA GLU A 140 -0.10 21.73 -6.53
C GLU A 140 -0.53 22.74 -7.59
N ALA A 141 -0.60 22.36 -8.85
CA ALA A 141 -1.11 23.21 -9.91
C ALA A 141 -2.59 23.56 -9.75
N ALA A 142 -3.39 22.62 -9.27
CA ALA A 142 -4.83 22.80 -9.06
C ALA A 142 -5.16 23.79 -7.91
N VAL A 143 -4.25 23.98 -6.97
CA VAL A 143 -4.46 24.87 -5.79
C VAL A 143 -3.71 26.22 -5.89
N LYS A 144 -3.06 26.51 -7.02
CA LYS A 144 -2.45 27.82 -7.30
C LYS A 144 -3.51 28.86 -7.67
#